data_9b2d586ccb402d5770ea817758fe6b09
#
_entry.id   9b2d586ccb402d5770ea817758fe6b09
#
_cell.length_a   1.000
_cell.length_b   1.000
_cell.length_c   1.000
_cell.angle_alpha   90.00
_cell.angle_beta   90.00
_cell.angle_gamma   90.00
#
_symmetry.space_group_name_H-M   'P 1'
#
loop_
_entity.id
_entity.type
_entity.pdbx_description
1 polymer ?
#
loop_
_entity_poly.entity_id
_entity_poly.type
_entity_poly.pdbx_seq_one_letter_code
_entity_poly.pdbx_strand_id
1 'polypeptide(L)'
;MKTLGLEELNEDSAVPGLNRDTAYSQEILLPSLPEQKAIASVLSSLDDKIDLLHRQNKTLESMAETLFRQWFILDSTGVSVSIDQIIDFNPKRTLIKSQDATYLDMAGLSTVIFRANGYYRRPFSSGTKFTKRDTLLARITPCLENGKAAYIDFLDDNETGWGSTEFIVMRPKKEIHPFISYIMCRNPDFKEYAESCMEGSTGRQRVNLDHLKKFNVNLPTEASLRIINELLDSFESKLINNSKQIDSLEKLRDTLLPKLMSGEVRVQYAEEAIASVA
;
A
#
# COMPACT_ATOMS: atom_id res chain seq x y z
N MET A 1 -26.17 -3.71 -6.82
CA MET A 1 -26.16 -4.99 -7.56
C MET A 1 -25.82 -6.18 -6.67
N LYS A 2 -24.80 -6.14 -5.81
CA LYS A 2 -24.47 -7.25 -4.89
C LYS A 2 -25.61 -7.67 -3.95
N THR A 3 -26.56 -6.79 -3.65
CA THR A 3 -27.71 -7.07 -2.77
C THR A 3 -28.88 -7.79 -3.44
N LEU A 4 -28.85 -7.94 -4.75
CA LEU A 4 -29.95 -8.56 -5.52
C LEU A 4 -29.70 -10.03 -5.87
N GLY A 5 -28.58 -10.62 -5.40
CA GLY A 5 -28.27 -12.02 -5.73
C GLY A 5 -28.17 -12.33 -7.22
N LEU A 6 -27.87 -11.33 -8.06
CA LEU A 6 -27.83 -11.50 -9.52
C LEU A 6 -26.85 -12.57 -9.98
N GLU A 7 -25.84 -12.87 -9.15
CA GLU A 7 -24.87 -13.95 -9.41
C GLU A 7 -25.51 -15.34 -9.33
N GLU A 8 -26.60 -15.48 -8.56
CA GLU A 8 -27.36 -16.72 -8.40
C GLU A 8 -28.38 -16.96 -9.52
N LEU A 9 -28.65 -15.94 -10.35
CA LEU A 9 -29.59 -15.97 -11.46
C LEU A 9 -28.96 -16.44 -12.77
N ASN A 10 -27.80 -17.07 -12.72
CA ASN A 10 -27.12 -17.63 -13.89
C ASN A 10 -27.77 -18.97 -14.26
N GLU A 11 -28.47 -19.02 -15.40
CA GLU A 11 -29.15 -20.21 -15.92
C GLU A 11 -28.28 -21.01 -16.92
N ASP A 12 -27.12 -20.48 -17.33
CA ASP A 12 -26.27 -21.08 -18.35
C ASP A 12 -25.12 -21.90 -17.75
N SER A 13 -25.03 -23.17 -18.15
CA SER A 13 -24.00 -24.10 -17.64
C SER A 13 -22.64 -24.00 -18.34
N ALA A 14 -22.58 -23.38 -19.52
CA ALA A 14 -21.35 -23.35 -20.34
C ALA A 14 -20.63 -22.01 -20.37
N VAL A 15 -21.33 -20.89 -20.35
CA VAL A 15 -20.80 -19.54 -20.22
C VAL A 15 -21.68 -18.78 -19.25
N PRO A 16 -21.12 -18.30 -18.11
CA PRO A 16 -21.88 -17.51 -17.15
C PRO A 16 -22.53 -16.30 -17.83
N GLY A 17 -23.84 -16.22 -17.87
CA GLY A 17 -24.58 -15.13 -18.46
C GLY A 17 -25.82 -14.78 -17.63
N LEU A 18 -26.08 -13.49 -17.45
CA LEU A 18 -27.28 -12.98 -16.80
C LEU A 18 -28.33 -12.68 -17.87
N ASN A 19 -29.46 -13.38 -17.83
CA ASN A 19 -30.60 -13.09 -18.71
C ASN A 19 -31.14 -11.68 -18.35
N ARG A 20 -31.32 -10.85 -19.38
CA ARG A 20 -31.77 -9.47 -19.24
C ARG A 20 -33.18 -9.38 -18.64
N ASP A 21 -34.09 -10.25 -19.08
CA ASP A 21 -35.47 -10.22 -18.62
C ASP A 21 -35.58 -10.72 -17.19
N THR A 22 -34.80 -11.74 -16.81
CA THR A 22 -34.67 -12.22 -15.42
C THR A 22 -34.11 -11.13 -14.51
N ALA A 23 -33.13 -10.38 -14.98
CA ALA A 23 -32.57 -9.24 -14.20
C ALA A 23 -33.62 -8.12 -14.04
N TYR A 24 -34.40 -7.82 -15.05
CA TYR A 24 -35.41 -6.76 -15.01
C TYR A 24 -36.71 -7.18 -14.25
N SER A 25 -36.93 -8.45 -14.05
CA SER A 25 -38.08 -8.96 -13.26
C SER A 25 -37.83 -8.88 -11.75
N GLN A 26 -36.59 -8.54 -11.31
CA GLN A 26 -36.29 -8.43 -9.88
C GLN A 26 -36.97 -7.20 -9.27
N GLU A 27 -37.77 -7.44 -8.24
CA GLU A 27 -38.42 -6.38 -7.47
C GLU A 27 -37.43 -5.83 -6.44
N ILE A 28 -37.32 -4.49 -6.33
CA ILE A 28 -36.52 -3.80 -5.33
C ILE A 28 -37.40 -2.90 -4.48
N LEU A 29 -37.17 -2.92 -3.16
CA LEU A 29 -37.72 -1.90 -2.27
C LEU A 29 -36.98 -0.59 -2.50
N LEU A 30 -37.69 0.40 -3.03
CA LEU A 30 -37.12 1.72 -3.30
C LEU A 30 -37.54 2.68 -2.19
N PRO A 31 -36.59 3.25 -1.40
CA PRO A 31 -36.90 4.29 -0.43
C PRO A 31 -37.55 5.52 -1.06
N SER A 32 -38.25 6.34 -0.28
CA SER A 32 -38.81 7.60 -0.76
C SER A 32 -37.70 8.55 -1.28
N LEU A 33 -38.02 9.47 -2.21
CA LEU A 33 -37.04 10.41 -2.73
C LEU A 33 -36.31 11.25 -1.66
N PRO A 34 -36.96 11.73 -0.61
CA PRO A 34 -36.24 12.38 0.51
C PRO A 34 -35.25 11.45 1.21
N GLU A 35 -35.64 10.20 1.40
CA GLU A 35 -34.77 9.19 2.04
C GLU A 35 -33.59 8.80 1.14
N GLN A 36 -33.80 8.63 -0.18
CA GLN A 36 -32.73 8.42 -1.14
C GLN A 36 -31.70 9.57 -1.10
N LYS A 37 -32.16 10.82 -1.03
CA LYS A 37 -31.27 11.99 -0.90
C LYS A 37 -30.48 11.98 0.41
N ALA A 38 -31.12 11.59 1.51
CA ALA A 38 -30.47 11.50 2.81
C ALA A 38 -29.42 10.37 2.81
N ILE A 39 -29.74 9.19 2.24
CA ILE A 39 -28.79 8.08 2.07
C ILE A 39 -27.60 8.53 1.22
N ALA A 40 -27.84 9.19 0.09
CA ALA A 40 -26.79 9.70 -0.77
C ALA A 40 -25.90 10.71 -0.06
N SER A 41 -26.47 11.61 0.73
CA SER A 41 -25.70 12.59 1.54
C SER A 41 -24.76 11.92 2.53
N VAL A 42 -25.25 10.90 3.25
CA VAL A 42 -24.44 10.12 4.19
C VAL A 42 -23.27 9.42 3.51
N LEU A 43 -23.54 8.72 2.41
CA LEU A 43 -22.49 7.99 1.69
C LEU A 43 -21.48 8.92 1.03
N SER A 44 -21.94 10.05 0.46
CA SER A 44 -21.03 11.06 -0.10
C SER A 44 -20.11 11.66 0.95
N SER A 45 -20.59 11.88 2.18
CA SER A 45 -19.74 12.38 3.25
C SER A 45 -18.60 11.42 3.62
N LEU A 46 -18.83 10.10 3.54
CA LEU A 46 -17.79 9.09 3.70
C LEU A 46 -16.79 9.11 2.55
N ASP A 47 -17.27 9.14 1.32
CA ASP A 47 -16.41 9.20 0.13
C ASP A 47 -15.57 10.48 0.11
N ASP A 48 -16.14 11.65 0.44
CA ASP A 48 -15.42 12.92 0.54
C ASP A 48 -14.29 12.86 1.60
N LYS A 49 -14.56 12.20 2.73
CA LYS A 49 -13.54 12.02 3.78
C LYS A 49 -12.43 11.06 3.34
N ILE A 50 -12.78 9.95 2.69
CA ILE A 50 -11.82 8.99 2.12
C ILE A 50 -10.92 9.71 1.10
N ASP A 51 -11.51 10.48 0.19
CA ASP A 51 -10.76 11.24 -0.81
C ASP A 51 -9.85 12.30 -0.20
N LEU A 52 -10.30 12.96 0.86
CA LEU A 52 -9.48 13.92 1.59
C LEU A 52 -8.25 13.24 2.21
N LEU A 53 -8.42 12.08 2.83
CA LEU A 53 -7.34 11.31 3.44
C LEU A 53 -6.34 10.80 2.38
N HIS A 54 -6.82 10.34 1.23
CA HIS A 54 -5.95 9.97 0.10
C HIS A 54 -5.12 11.15 -0.41
N ARG A 55 -5.73 12.32 -0.56
CA ARG A 55 -5.02 13.56 -0.96
C ARG A 55 -3.98 13.98 0.08
N GLN A 56 -4.30 13.87 1.36
CA GLN A 56 -3.33 14.14 2.43
C GLN A 56 -2.15 13.19 2.37
N ASN A 57 -2.38 11.88 2.17
CA ASN A 57 -1.32 10.88 2.06
C ASN A 57 -0.41 11.20 0.86
N LYS A 58 -0.99 11.48 -0.30
CA LYS A 58 -0.22 11.87 -1.49
C LYS A 58 0.64 13.11 -1.26
N THR A 59 0.12 14.09 -0.53
CA THR A 59 0.88 15.30 -0.19
C THR A 59 2.05 14.97 0.74
N LEU A 60 1.83 14.15 1.77
CA LEU A 60 2.88 13.72 2.70
C LEU A 60 3.98 12.92 1.99
N GLU A 61 3.60 12.00 1.10
CA GLU A 61 4.57 11.24 0.27
C GLU A 61 5.39 12.20 -0.61
N SER A 62 4.75 13.15 -1.31
CA SER A 62 5.45 14.14 -2.14
C SER A 62 6.38 15.05 -1.33
N MET A 63 5.99 15.43 -0.11
CA MET A 63 6.86 16.19 0.78
C MET A 63 8.08 15.35 1.20
N ALA A 64 7.88 14.08 1.54
CA ALA A 64 8.96 13.17 1.90
C ALA A 64 9.92 12.92 0.71
N GLU A 65 9.41 12.76 -0.51
CA GLU A 65 10.22 12.66 -1.74
C GLU A 65 11.03 13.93 -1.99
N THR A 66 10.46 15.09 -1.76
CA THR A 66 11.15 16.39 -1.89
C THR A 66 12.28 16.50 -0.88
N LEU A 67 12.04 16.12 0.39
CA LEU A 67 13.05 16.09 1.44
C LEU A 67 14.19 15.12 1.07
N PHE A 68 13.87 13.91 0.63
CA PHE A 68 14.86 12.93 0.19
C PHE A 68 15.73 13.50 -0.93
N ARG A 69 15.10 14.04 -1.99
CA ARG A 69 15.82 14.63 -3.11
C ARG A 69 16.74 15.77 -2.67
N GLN A 70 16.22 16.67 -1.83
CA GLN A 70 17.01 17.80 -1.33
C GLN A 70 18.24 17.34 -0.55
N TRP A 71 18.07 16.42 0.40
CA TRP A 71 19.10 16.07 1.37
C TRP A 71 20.03 14.92 0.93
N PHE A 72 19.50 13.96 0.15
CA PHE A 72 20.26 12.77 -0.26
C PHE A 72 20.76 12.81 -1.71
N ILE A 73 20.19 13.68 -2.56
CA ILE A 73 20.60 13.76 -3.97
C ILE A 73 21.28 15.10 -4.28
N LEU A 74 20.70 16.23 -3.87
CA LEU A 74 21.15 17.55 -4.29
C LEU A 74 22.14 18.19 -3.31
N ASP A 75 22.03 17.92 -2.01
CA ASP A 75 22.90 18.51 -1.01
C ASP A 75 24.32 17.93 -1.11
N SER A 76 25.25 18.76 -1.55
CA SER A 76 26.69 18.42 -1.67
C SER A 76 27.48 18.63 -0.39
N THR A 77 26.85 19.08 0.71
CA THR A 77 27.53 19.29 2.00
C THR A 77 27.78 17.97 2.76
N GLY A 78 27.03 16.92 2.40
CA GLY A 78 27.19 15.57 2.93
C GLY A 78 28.33 14.79 2.28
N VAL A 79 28.54 13.58 2.80
CA VAL A 79 29.53 12.63 2.26
C VAL A 79 28.84 11.72 1.25
N SER A 80 29.37 11.64 0.03
CA SER A 80 28.85 10.69 -0.98
C SER A 80 29.16 9.25 -0.57
N VAL A 81 28.14 8.44 -0.44
CA VAL A 81 28.22 7.03 -0.04
C VAL A 81 27.38 6.15 -0.94
N SER A 82 27.77 4.89 -1.13
CA SER A 82 26.90 3.91 -1.77
C SER A 82 25.78 3.47 -0.82
N ILE A 83 24.61 3.15 -1.36
CA ILE A 83 23.42 2.86 -0.54
C ILE A 83 23.58 1.63 0.36
N ASP A 84 24.46 0.69 0.05
CA ASP A 84 24.77 -0.46 0.93
C ASP A 84 25.46 -0.04 2.24
N GLN A 85 26.03 1.16 2.30
CA GLN A 85 26.55 1.70 3.54
C GLN A 85 25.45 2.15 4.50
N ILE A 86 24.28 2.51 4.00
CA ILE A 86 23.15 3.03 4.78
C ILE A 86 21.90 2.11 4.78
N ILE A 87 21.85 1.10 3.92
CA ILE A 87 20.74 0.16 3.79
C ILE A 87 21.25 -1.27 3.78
N ASP A 88 20.65 -2.12 4.60
CA ASP A 88 20.82 -3.56 4.56
C ASP A 88 19.84 -4.16 3.53
N PHE A 89 20.38 -4.90 2.55
CA PHE A 89 19.60 -5.58 1.52
C PHE A 89 19.38 -7.03 1.87
N ASN A 90 18.14 -7.50 1.78
CA ASN A 90 17.72 -8.87 2.10
C ASN A 90 18.26 -9.36 3.46
N PRO A 91 18.04 -8.60 4.54
CA PRO A 91 18.55 -8.96 5.85
C PRO A 91 18.02 -10.33 6.27
N LYS A 92 18.85 -11.13 6.92
CA LYS A 92 18.48 -12.48 7.35
C LYS A 92 17.33 -12.45 8.35
N ARG A 93 16.27 -13.19 8.06
CA ARG A 93 15.08 -13.39 8.89
C ARG A 93 14.79 -14.87 9.02
N THR A 94 14.21 -15.30 10.15
CA THR A 94 13.85 -16.70 10.41
C THR A 94 12.35 -16.89 10.33
N LEU A 95 11.94 -17.93 9.61
CA LEU A 95 10.60 -18.54 9.67
C LEU A 95 10.79 -20.05 9.57
N ILE A 96 10.10 -20.79 10.41
CA ILE A 96 10.13 -22.25 10.40
C ILE A 96 9.23 -22.75 9.27
N LYS A 97 9.67 -23.77 8.53
CA LYS A 97 8.88 -24.37 7.44
C LYS A 97 7.51 -24.81 7.97
N SER A 98 6.47 -24.51 7.22
CA SER A 98 5.06 -24.75 7.57
C SER A 98 4.53 -23.92 8.76
N GLN A 99 5.31 -22.99 9.31
CA GLN A 99 4.80 -21.99 10.26
C GLN A 99 3.80 -21.07 9.55
N ASP A 100 2.63 -20.87 10.18
CA ASP A 100 1.64 -19.92 9.67
C ASP A 100 2.13 -18.49 9.89
N ALA A 101 2.25 -17.74 8.78
CA ALA A 101 2.77 -16.38 8.79
C ALA A 101 2.11 -15.53 7.71
N THR A 102 2.16 -14.22 7.88
CA THR A 102 1.59 -13.26 6.93
C THR A 102 2.36 -13.30 5.60
N TYR A 103 1.61 -13.53 4.52
CA TYR A 103 2.11 -13.62 3.15
C TYR A 103 1.69 -12.43 2.31
N LEU A 104 2.61 -11.95 1.51
CA LEU A 104 2.37 -10.90 0.51
C LEU A 104 2.88 -11.38 -0.86
N ASP A 105 2.03 -11.31 -1.88
CA ASP A 105 2.44 -11.60 -3.24
C ASP A 105 2.84 -10.33 -4.02
N MET A 106 3.27 -10.49 -5.27
CA MET A 106 3.67 -9.37 -6.14
C MET A 106 2.50 -8.45 -6.51
N ALA A 107 1.26 -8.96 -6.51
CA ALA A 107 0.08 -8.15 -6.77
C ALA A 107 -0.18 -7.14 -5.66
N GLY A 108 0.23 -7.48 -4.43
CA GLY A 108 0.07 -6.62 -3.27
C GLY A 108 1.02 -5.42 -3.21
N LEU A 109 2.08 -5.36 -4.04
CA LEU A 109 2.91 -4.16 -4.14
C LEU A 109 2.21 -3.11 -5.01
N SER A 110 2.12 -1.88 -4.50
CA SER A 110 1.50 -0.77 -5.20
C SER A 110 2.50 -0.01 -6.09
N THR A 111 1.98 0.60 -7.15
CA THR A 111 2.68 1.57 -7.99
C THR A 111 2.41 3.02 -7.57
N VAL A 112 1.46 3.25 -6.66
CA VAL A 112 0.90 4.58 -6.35
C VAL A 112 0.98 4.93 -4.87
N ILE A 113 0.69 3.98 -3.97
CA ILE A 113 0.61 4.20 -2.53
C ILE A 113 1.74 3.46 -1.79
N PHE A 114 2.08 3.95 -0.60
CA PHE A 114 3.19 3.38 0.18
C PHE A 114 2.88 1.99 0.76
N ARG A 115 1.61 1.68 1.04
CA ARG A 115 1.18 0.43 1.69
C ARG A 115 1.08 -0.73 0.70
N ALA A 116 1.28 -1.92 1.24
CA ALA A 116 0.92 -3.16 0.57
C ALA A 116 -0.57 -3.47 0.76
N ASN A 117 -1.16 -4.16 -0.22
CA ASN A 117 -2.55 -4.61 -0.18
C ASN A 117 -2.62 -6.14 -0.34
N GLY A 118 -3.73 -6.74 0.09
CA GLY A 118 -4.04 -8.14 -0.21
C GLY A 118 -3.14 -9.16 0.48
N TYR A 119 -2.55 -8.81 1.62
CA TYR A 119 -1.81 -9.77 2.45
C TYR A 119 -2.77 -10.68 3.22
N TYR A 120 -2.35 -11.93 3.44
CA TYR A 120 -3.14 -12.94 4.16
C TYR A 120 -2.23 -13.95 4.84
N ARG A 121 -2.78 -14.72 5.76
CA ARG A 121 -2.00 -15.76 6.44
C ARG A 121 -1.95 -17.05 5.64
N ARG A 122 -0.77 -17.69 5.59
CA ARG A 122 -0.57 -19.02 5.03
C ARG A 122 0.72 -19.65 5.55
N PRO A 123 0.81 -21.01 5.55
CA PRO A 123 2.02 -21.70 5.96
C PRO A 123 3.24 -21.32 5.11
N PHE A 124 4.35 -20.99 5.77
CA PHE A 124 5.61 -20.68 5.11
C PHE A 124 6.15 -21.88 4.34
N SER A 125 6.46 -21.69 3.07
CA SER A 125 7.11 -22.69 2.22
C SER A 125 8.49 -22.22 1.76
N SER A 126 8.54 -21.17 0.97
CA SER A 126 9.76 -20.54 0.44
C SER A 126 9.45 -19.12 -0.03
N GLY A 127 10.42 -18.23 0.10
CA GLY A 127 10.24 -16.84 -0.33
C GLY A 127 11.09 -15.88 0.47
N THR A 128 11.02 -14.61 0.10
CA THR A 128 11.70 -13.51 0.77
C THR A 128 10.98 -13.18 2.08
N LYS A 129 11.74 -12.98 3.16
CA LYS A 129 11.20 -12.69 4.50
C LYS A 129 11.41 -11.22 4.83
N PHE A 130 10.41 -10.63 5.47
CA PHE A 130 10.43 -9.22 5.84
C PHE A 130 9.78 -9.00 7.22
N THR A 131 10.04 -7.86 7.81
CA THR A 131 9.46 -7.45 9.09
C THR A 131 8.89 -6.04 8.98
N LYS A 132 8.18 -5.59 9.99
CA LYS A 132 7.64 -4.23 10.06
C LYS A 132 8.72 -3.18 9.78
N ARG A 133 8.36 -2.13 9.05
CA ARG A 133 9.22 -1.03 8.60
C ARG A 133 10.32 -1.44 7.58
N ASP A 134 10.25 -2.65 6.98
CA ASP A 134 11.00 -2.97 5.78
C ASP A 134 10.33 -2.35 4.55
N THR A 135 11.11 -2.05 3.54
CA THR A 135 10.59 -1.73 2.19
C THR A 135 10.81 -2.91 1.27
N LEU A 136 9.78 -3.29 0.53
CA LEU A 136 9.85 -4.28 -0.53
C LEU A 136 9.88 -3.59 -1.88
N LEU A 137 10.90 -3.90 -2.69
CA LEU A 137 11.02 -3.47 -4.07
C LEU A 137 10.90 -4.69 -4.98
N ALA A 138 10.06 -4.61 -6.02
CA ALA A 138 10.03 -5.64 -7.05
C ALA A 138 11.34 -5.62 -7.85
N ARG A 139 11.93 -6.82 -8.11
CA ARG A 139 13.20 -6.94 -8.82
C ARG A 139 13.08 -7.42 -10.26
N ILE A 140 11.88 -7.68 -10.76
CA ILE A 140 11.63 -8.34 -12.04
C ILE A 140 10.82 -7.45 -12.99
N THR A 141 11.05 -7.56 -14.31
CA THR A 141 10.21 -6.99 -15.36
C THR A 141 8.79 -7.56 -15.34
N PRO A 142 7.73 -6.80 -15.64
CA PRO A 142 7.68 -5.35 -15.77
C PRO A 142 7.43 -4.63 -14.41
N CYS A 143 7.48 -5.37 -13.31
CA CYS A 143 7.08 -4.86 -11.99
C CYS A 143 7.98 -3.73 -11.49
N LEU A 144 9.30 -3.83 -11.68
CA LEU A 144 10.23 -2.75 -11.33
C LEU A 144 9.98 -1.49 -12.17
N GLU A 145 9.89 -1.66 -13.48
CA GLU A 145 9.63 -0.57 -14.45
C GLU A 145 8.33 0.16 -14.15
N ASN A 146 7.33 -0.56 -13.64
CA ASN A 146 6.08 0.02 -13.17
C ASN A 146 6.19 0.68 -11.77
N GLY A 147 7.36 0.62 -11.12
CA GLY A 147 7.61 1.20 -9.80
C GLY A 147 6.93 0.46 -8.66
N LYS A 148 6.72 -0.87 -8.76
CA LYS A 148 6.13 -1.65 -7.69
C LYS A 148 7.03 -1.73 -6.47
N ALA A 149 6.61 -1.07 -5.39
CA ALA A 149 7.23 -1.10 -4.07
C ALA A 149 6.17 -0.98 -2.98
N ALA A 150 6.51 -1.39 -1.76
CA ALA A 150 5.64 -1.19 -0.61
C ALA A 150 6.46 -1.07 0.69
N TYR A 151 5.98 -0.22 1.59
CA TYR A 151 6.45 -0.14 2.96
C TYR A 151 5.61 -1.04 3.85
N ILE A 152 6.26 -1.78 4.75
CA ILE A 152 5.58 -2.78 5.58
C ILE A 152 5.17 -2.13 6.91
N ASP A 153 3.91 -1.74 7.01
CA ASP A 153 3.30 -1.12 8.19
C ASP A 153 2.30 -2.03 8.93
N PHE A 154 1.91 -3.14 8.33
CA PHE A 154 0.82 -3.99 8.77
C PHE A 154 1.23 -5.17 9.66
N LEU A 155 2.52 -5.45 9.80
CA LEU A 155 3.03 -6.50 10.70
C LEU A 155 3.19 -5.97 12.13
N ASP A 156 3.07 -6.86 13.11
CA ASP A 156 3.44 -6.57 14.49
C ASP A 156 4.98 -6.48 14.64
N ASP A 157 5.46 -5.84 15.72
CA ASP A 157 6.89 -5.53 15.90
C ASP A 157 7.79 -6.77 15.90
N ASN A 158 7.28 -7.91 16.36
CA ASN A 158 8.01 -9.18 16.42
C ASN A 158 7.58 -10.19 15.34
N GLU A 159 6.71 -9.76 14.41
CA GLU A 159 6.22 -10.63 13.35
C GLU A 159 7.15 -10.62 12.15
N THR A 160 7.39 -11.81 11.60
CA THR A 160 8.07 -11.98 10.31
C THR A 160 7.06 -12.44 9.27
N GLY A 161 6.85 -11.60 8.25
CA GLY A 161 6.11 -11.96 7.05
C GLY A 161 7.01 -12.55 5.98
N TRP A 162 6.41 -13.07 4.92
CA TRP A 162 7.11 -13.61 3.78
C TRP A 162 6.35 -13.36 2.47
N GLY A 163 7.04 -13.50 1.34
CA GLY A 163 6.41 -13.22 0.06
C GLY A 163 7.24 -13.73 -1.11
N SER A 164 6.99 -13.16 -2.29
CA SER A 164 7.65 -13.52 -3.54
C SER A 164 9.18 -13.53 -3.41
N THR A 165 9.84 -14.49 -4.05
CA THR A 165 11.30 -14.53 -4.21
C THR A 165 11.82 -13.38 -5.09
N GLU A 166 10.92 -12.69 -5.79
CA GLU A 166 11.23 -11.55 -6.64
C GLU A 166 11.10 -10.20 -5.89
N PHE A 167 11.16 -10.23 -4.56
CA PHE A 167 11.32 -9.03 -3.73
C PHE A 167 12.77 -8.80 -3.35
N ILE A 168 13.20 -7.55 -3.41
CA ILE A 168 14.35 -7.02 -2.69
C ILE A 168 13.82 -6.38 -1.42
N VAL A 169 14.30 -6.84 -0.26
CA VAL A 169 13.99 -6.23 1.04
C VAL A 169 15.07 -5.21 1.37
N MET A 170 14.65 -4.02 1.72
CA MET A 170 15.51 -2.90 2.06
C MET A 170 15.22 -2.44 3.49
N ARG A 171 16.24 -2.47 4.35
CA ARG A 171 16.19 -2.02 5.73
C ARG A 171 17.24 -0.96 5.95
N PRO A 172 16.89 0.33 6.11
CA PRO A 172 17.85 1.34 6.53
C PRO A 172 18.52 0.98 7.84
N LYS A 173 19.81 1.32 7.94
CA LYS A 173 20.59 1.15 9.17
C LYS A 173 20.11 2.12 10.24
N LYS A 174 20.51 1.88 11.47
CA LYS A 174 19.91 2.47 12.67
C LYS A 174 19.80 4.00 12.69
N GLU A 175 20.72 4.69 12.05
CA GLU A 175 20.76 6.15 11.99
C GLU A 175 19.82 6.76 10.94
N ILE A 176 19.34 5.94 10.01
CA ILE A 176 18.51 6.35 8.87
C ILE A 176 17.07 5.93 9.12
N HIS A 177 16.14 6.87 8.95
CA HIS A 177 14.72 6.56 9.12
C HIS A 177 14.26 5.44 8.17
N PRO A 178 13.54 4.42 8.65
CA PRO A 178 13.12 3.27 7.82
C PRO A 178 12.34 3.65 6.57
N PHE A 179 11.55 4.72 6.61
CA PHE A 179 10.75 5.19 5.48
C PHE A 179 11.60 5.70 4.30
N ILE A 180 12.88 6.03 4.53
CA ILE A 180 13.82 6.48 3.48
C ILE A 180 13.94 5.47 2.35
N SER A 181 13.98 4.17 2.64
CA SER A 181 14.05 3.13 1.60
C SER A 181 12.84 3.17 0.65
N TYR A 182 11.65 3.40 1.20
CA TYR A 182 10.44 3.51 0.38
C TYR A 182 10.46 4.79 -0.48
N ILE A 183 10.79 5.91 0.14
CA ILE A 183 10.90 7.20 -0.57
C ILE A 183 11.93 7.11 -1.71
N MET A 184 13.07 6.47 -1.45
CA MET A 184 14.09 6.23 -2.47
C MET A 184 13.54 5.41 -3.65
N CYS A 185 12.71 4.38 -3.41
CA CYS A 185 12.07 3.60 -4.47
C CYS A 185 11.12 4.45 -5.34
N ARG A 186 10.63 5.60 -4.85
CA ARG A 186 9.82 6.56 -5.60
C ARG A 186 10.64 7.63 -6.32
N ASN A 187 11.92 7.78 -5.96
CA ASN A 187 12.80 8.76 -6.60
C ASN A 187 13.13 8.35 -8.05
N PRO A 188 12.96 9.26 -9.04
CA PRO A 188 13.21 8.96 -10.45
C PRO A 188 14.65 8.51 -10.72
N ASP A 189 15.65 9.17 -10.10
CA ASP A 189 17.07 8.87 -10.33
C ASP A 189 17.41 7.46 -9.85
N PHE A 190 16.89 7.04 -8.70
CA PHE A 190 17.05 5.68 -8.20
C PHE A 190 16.33 4.65 -9.08
N LYS A 191 15.12 4.98 -9.55
CA LYS A 191 14.34 4.09 -10.42
C LYS A 191 15.08 3.85 -11.74
N GLU A 192 15.53 4.89 -12.41
CA GLU A 192 16.31 4.81 -13.65
C GLU A 192 17.60 3.99 -13.44
N TYR A 193 18.29 4.23 -12.32
CA TYR A 193 19.47 3.45 -11.98
C TYR A 193 19.14 1.97 -11.76
N ALA A 194 18.04 1.67 -11.04
CA ALA A 194 17.62 0.28 -10.80
C ALA A 194 17.25 -0.44 -12.11
N GLU A 195 16.61 0.26 -13.05
CA GLU A 195 16.33 -0.25 -14.40
C GLU A 195 17.63 -0.53 -15.17
N SER A 196 18.63 0.33 -15.06
CA SER A 196 19.96 0.10 -15.67
C SER A 196 20.72 -1.10 -15.09
N CYS A 197 20.37 -1.52 -13.88
CA CYS A 197 20.93 -2.70 -13.22
C CYS A 197 20.23 -4.01 -13.60
N MET A 198 19.27 -3.99 -14.55
CA MET A 198 18.53 -5.17 -14.95
C MET A 198 19.33 -6.05 -15.89
N GLU A 199 19.38 -7.34 -15.61
CA GLU A 199 20.07 -8.35 -16.39
C GLU A 199 19.14 -9.51 -16.75
N GLY A 200 19.39 -10.18 -17.87
CA GLY A 200 18.63 -11.34 -18.35
C GLY A 200 18.06 -11.15 -19.76
N SER A 201 17.27 -12.11 -20.20
CA SER A 201 16.63 -12.06 -21.52
C SER A 201 15.45 -11.08 -21.53
N THR A 202 15.16 -10.50 -22.68
CA THR A 202 14.03 -9.59 -22.89
C THR A 202 12.73 -10.19 -22.31
N GLY A 203 12.03 -9.41 -21.48
CA GLY A 203 10.78 -9.80 -20.84
C GLY A 203 10.93 -10.65 -19.56
N ARG A 204 12.17 -11.02 -19.16
CA ARG A 204 12.45 -11.76 -17.91
C ARG A 204 13.72 -11.27 -17.22
N GLN A 205 13.93 -9.97 -17.22
CA GLN A 205 15.08 -9.36 -16.57
C GLN A 205 14.86 -9.27 -15.06
N ARG A 206 15.97 -9.29 -14.32
CA ARG A 206 16.02 -9.11 -12.87
C ARG A 206 17.11 -8.13 -12.49
N VAL A 207 16.87 -7.32 -11.49
CA VAL A 207 17.88 -6.43 -10.93
C VAL A 207 19.06 -7.23 -10.41
N ASN A 208 20.26 -6.90 -10.87
CA ASN A 208 21.52 -7.31 -10.24
C ASN A 208 21.71 -6.51 -8.96
N LEU A 209 21.59 -7.20 -7.82
CA LEU A 209 21.63 -6.54 -6.52
C LEU A 209 22.99 -5.92 -6.20
N ASP A 210 24.09 -6.52 -6.68
CA ASP A 210 25.43 -6.00 -6.42
C ASP A 210 25.73 -4.74 -7.24
N HIS A 211 25.05 -4.57 -8.37
CA HIS A 211 25.06 -3.32 -9.11
C HIS A 211 24.17 -2.28 -8.42
N LEU A 212 22.94 -2.65 -8.05
CA LEU A 212 22.00 -1.74 -7.39
C LEU A 212 22.58 -1.11 -6.14
N LYS A 213 23.32 -1.87 -5.32
CA LYS A 213 23.98 -1.41 -4.10
C LYS A 213 24.96 -0.27 -4.30
N LYS A 214 25.47 -0.08 -5.52
CA LYS A 214 26.43 0.97 -5.89
C LYS A 214 25.78 2.32 -6.20
N PHE A 215 24.45 2.44 -6.13
CA PHE A 215 23.81 3.74 -6.24
C PHE A 215 24.35 4.68 -5.17
N ASN A 216 24.77 5.87 -5.57
CA ASN A 216 25.37 6.85 -4.65
C ASN A 216 24.32 7.85 -4.20
N VAL A 217 24.38 8.17 -2.92
CA VAL A 217 23.60 9.24 -2.28
C VAL A 217 24.54 10.10 -1.43
N ASN A 218 24.15 11.33 -1.18
CA ASN A 218 24.85 12.18 -0.23
C ASN A 218 24.29 11.90 1.18
N LEU A 219 25.12 11.40 2.08
CA LEU A 219 24.73 11.19 3.47
C LEU A 219 24.75 12.55 4.21
N PRO A 220 23.59 13.05 4.67
CA PRO A 220 23.52 14.32 5.40
C PRO A 220 24.32 14.29 6.70
N THR A 221 24.63 15.47 7.24
CA THR A 221 25.27 15.56 8.56
C THR A 221 24.39 14.95 9.65
N GLU A 222 24.97 14.54 10.75
CA GLU A 222 24.22 13.95 11.89
C GLU A 222 23.12 14.90 12.40
N ALA A 223 23.38 16.21 12.43
CA ALA A 223 22.40 17.21 12.83
C ALA A 223 21.21 17.27 11.84
N SER A 224 21.50 17.24 10.53
CA SER A 224 20.48 17.21 9.49
C SER A 224 19.68 15.91 9.51
N LEU A 225 20.34 14.75 9.70
CA LEU A 225 19.69 13.46 9.82
C LEU A 225 18.68 13.42 10.98
N ARG A 226 19.01 14.04 12.11
CA ARG A 226 18.09 14.13 13.25
C ARG A 226 16.80 14.86 12.87
N ILE A 227 16.92 16.01 12.22
CA ILE A 227 15.76 16.80 11.78
C ILE A 227 14.92 16.02 10.76
N ILE A 228 15.57 15.37 9.79
CA ILE A 228 14.90 14.57 8.77
C ILE A 228 14.14 13.40 9.42
N ASN A 229 14.77 12.69 10.36
CA ASN A 229 14.17 11.56 11.04
C ASN A 229 12.92 11.98 11.84
N GLU A 230 12.98 13.10 12.58
CA GLU A 230 11.84 13.66 13.32
C GLU A 230 10.66 14.02 12.38
N LEU A 231 10.95 14.64 11.23
CA LEU A 231 9.93 14.95 10.22
C LEU A 231 9.33 13.68 9.65
N LEU A 232 10.14 12.68 9.30
CA LEU A 232 9.67 11.43 8.72
C LEU A 232 8.90 10.57 9.74
N ASP A 233 9.25 10.58 11.03
CA ASP A 233 8.46 9.95 12.08
C ASP A 233 7.03 10.55 12.14
N SER A 234 6.93 11.87 12.00
CA SER A 234 5.64 12.58 11.94
C SER A 234 4.84 12.19 10.68
N PHE A 235 5.49 12.16 9.51
CA PHE A 235 4.84 11.79 8.26
C PHE A 235 4.38 10.32 8.25
N GLU A 236 5.25 9.40 8.66
CA GLU A 236 4.93 7.97 8.77
C GLU A 236 3.72 7.76 9.69
N SER A 237 3.75 8.36 10.88
CA SER A 237 2.64 8.26 11.83
C SER A 237 1.32 8.76 11.24
N LYS A 238 1.34 9.90 10.53
CA LYS A 238 0.15 10.46 9.89
C LYS A 238 -0.33 9.62 8.72
N LEU A 239 0.58 9.12 7.88
CA LEU A 239 0.27 8.23 6.75
C LEU A 239 -0.40 6.94 7.23
N ILE A 240 0.15 6.30 8.28
CA ILE A 240 -0.41 5.08 8.86
C ILE A 240 -1.80 5.34 9.46
N ASN A 241 -1.96 6.43 10.21
CA ASN A 241 -3.24 6.78 10.80
C ASN A 241 -4.31 7.09 9.75
N ASN A 242 -3.99 7.89 8.73
CA ASN A 242 -4.90 8.17 7.63
C ASN A 242 -5.32 6.87 6.92
N SER A 243 -4.37 5.96 6.68
CA SER A 243 -4.65 4.69 6.00
C SER A 243 -5.57 3.78 6.82
N LYS A 244 -5.40 3.73 8.15
CA LYS A 244 -6.31 3.00 9.04
C LYS A 244 -7.71 3.62 9.05
N GLN A 245 -7.81 4.95 9.00
CA GLN A 245 -9.10 5.63 8.88
C GLN A 245 -9.77 5.31 7.54
N ILE A 246 -9.02 5.33 6.43
CA ILE A 246 -9.54 4.94 5.10
C ILE A 246 -10.12 3.53 5.16
N ASP A 247 -9.34 2.54 5.63
CA ASP A 247 -9.79 1.14 5.77
C ASP A 247 -11.10 1.02 6.58
N SER A 248 -11.22 1.82 7.65
CA SER A 248 -12.41 1.82 8.52
C SER A 248 -13.62 2.47 7.85
N LEU A 249 -13.41 3.59 7.16
CA LEU A 249 -14.46 4.32 6.44
C LEU A 249 -14.98 3.53 5.25
N GLU A 250 -14.10 2.85 4.50
CA GLU A 250 -14.49 1.97 3.38
C GLU A 250 -15.33 0.81 3.87
N LYS A 251 -14.93 0.13 4.95
CA LYS A 251 -15.71 -0.96 5.57
C LYS A 251 -17.06 -0.46 6.06
N LEU A 252 -17.11 0.73 6.67
CA LEU A 252 -18.35 1.33 7.14
C LEU A 252 -19.29 1.64 5.98
N ARG A 253 -18.78 2.31 4.93
CA ARG A 253 -19.53 2.61 3.70
C ARG A 253 -20.11 1.34 3.07
N ASP A 254 -19.28 0.31 2.87
CA ASP A 254 -19.67 -0.94 2.22
C ASP A 254 -20.69 -1.73 3.07
N THR A 255 -20.65 -1.58 4.38
CA THR A 255 -21.61 -2.19 5.31
C THR A 255 -22.94 -1.40 5.38
N LEU A 256 -22.86 -0.06 5.39
CA LEU A 256 -24.04 0.79 5.51
C LEU A 256 -24.91 0.81 4.25
N LEU A 257 -24.30 0.79 3.06
CA LEU A 257 -25.03 0.88 1.79
C LEU A 257 -26.18 -0.14 1.68
N PRO A 258 -25.96 -1.46 1.81
CA PRO A 258 -27.04 -2.43 1.71
C PRO A 258 -28.10 -2.26 2.82
N LYS A 259 -27.70 -1.90 4.04
CA LYS A 259 -28.60 -1.73 5.17
C LYS A 259 -29.47 -0.48 5.08
N LEU A 260 -28.95 0.60 4.56
CA LEU A 260 -29.71 1.81 4.25
C LEU A 260 -30.70 1.58 3.11
N MET A 261 -30.28 0.86 2.06
CA MET A 261 -31.14 0.57 0.93
C MET A 261 -32.28 -0.39 1.27
N SER A 262 -32.07 -1.34 2.19
CA SER A 262 -33.10 -2.26 2.67
C SER A 262 -34.01 -1.67 3.76
N GLY A 263 -33.67 -0.49 4.32
CA GLY A 263 -34.37 0.10 5.46
C GLY A 263 -34.07 -0.58 6.81
N GLU A 264 -33.10 -1.51 6.87
CA GLU A 264 -32.63 -2.14 8.12
C GLU A 264 -32.02 -1.12 9.07
N VAL A 265 -31.30 -0.12 8.52
CA VAL A 265 -30.74 0.99 9.27
C VAL A 265 -31.35 2.30 8.76
N ARG A 266 -31.78 3.16 9.68
CA ARG A 266 -32.25 4.51 9.34
C ARG A 266 -31.06 5.46 9.22
N VAL A 267 -31.20 6.49 8.36
CA VAL A 267 -30.13 7.49 8.12
C VAL A 267 -29.59 8.14 9.40
N GLN A 268 -30.46 8.45 10.36
CA GLN A 268 -30.06 9.03 11.63
C GLN A 268 -29.01 8.20 12.39
N TYR A 269 -29.16 6.87 12.46
CA TYR A 269 -28.17 5.98 13.10
C TYR A 269 -26.87 5.86 12.30
N ALA A 270 -26.95 6.01 10.98
CA ALA A 270 -25.75 6.02 10.12
C ALA A 270 -24.92 7.29 10.37
N GLU A 271 -25.55 8.45 10.54
CA GLU A 271 -24.87 9.71 10.88
C GLU A 271 -24.14 9.63 12.23
N GLU A 272 -24.77 9.02 13.24
CA GLU A 272 -24.14 8.80 14.56
C GLU A 272 -22.91 7.86 14.44
N ALA A 273 -23.02 6.79 13.64
CA ALA A 273 -21.91 5.86 13.41
C ALA A 273 -20.73 6.55 12.70
N ILE A 274 -20.99 7.40 11.72
CA ILE A 274 -19.94 8.17 11.01
C ILE A 274 -19.25 9.13 11.98
N ALA A 275 -19.99 9.84 12.80
CA ALA A 275 -19.43 10.78 13.77
C ALA A 275 -18.49 10.10 14.78
N SER A 276 -18.67 8.81 15.04
CA SER A 276 -17.81 8.03 15.96
C SER A 276 -16.47 7.61 15.34
N VAL A 277 -16.32 7.65 14.01
CA VAL A 277 -15.14 7.16 13.26
C VAL A 277 -14.37 8.30 12.59
N ALA A 278 -15.00 9.46 12.42
CA ALA A 278 -14.42 10.66 11.79
C ALA A 278 -13.52 11.44 12.74
#